data_37e0a1635632ca7297d959c11ccac203
#
_entry.id   37e0a1635632ca7297d959c11ccac203
#
_cell.length_a   1.000
_cell.length_b   1.000
_cell.length_c   1.000
_cell.angle_alpha   90.00
_cell.angle_beta   90.00
_cell.angle_gamma   90.00
#
_symmetry.space_group_name_H-M   'P 1'
#
loop_
_entity.id
_entity.type
_entity.pdbx_description
1 polymer ?
#
loop_
_entity_poly.entity_id
_entity_poly.type
_entity_poly.pdbx_seq_one_letter_code
_entity_poly.pdbx_strand_id
1 'polypeptide(L)'
;NNVEDMFSAGRSRGLIQIPLIQSFGQLEKNYKTSGEKIIKDCAQNAILGWLAPLSDTNDNLSKMLGNQTVSSASVSSGKDSKNRTIQMTGKALMSPQAIRAMPKGHYILMKSGLYPTKIKIERYTTTKAIQIDKPYTMEEQPYHTIEYANRDEFICSIQAKYGTKLQNEEDSLKIINAADY
;
A
#
# COMPACT_ATOMS: atom_id res chain seq x y z
N ASN A 1 -17.39 3.74 -1.72
CA ASN A 1 -16.11 3.37 -2.40
C ASN A 1 -15.63 2.04 -1.86
N ASN A 2 -15.61 1.01 -2.71
CA ASN A 2 -15.29 -0.36 -2.31
C ASN A 2 -13.87 -0.55 -1.73
N VAL A 3 -12.95 0.39 -1.95
CA VAL A 3 -11.55 0.27 -1.47
C VAL A 3 -11.45 0.47 0.03
N GLU A 4 -12.16 1.42 0.61
CA GLU A 4 -12.20 1.64 2.06
C GLU A 4 -12.76 0.40 2.78
N ASP A 5 -13.82 -0.19 2.21
CA ASP A 5 -14.42 -1.42 2.74
C ASP A 5 -13.47 -2.62 2.61
N MET A 6 -12.67 -2.68 1.55
CA MET A 6 -11.64 -3.71 1.39
C MET A 6 -10.57 -3.61 2.49
N PHE A 7 -10.13 -2.41 2.85
CA PHE A 7 -9.15 -2.22 3.92
C PHE A 7 -9.71 -2.52 5.30
N SER A 8 -10.95 -2.14 5.57
CA SER A 8 -11.58 -2.35 6.89
C SER A 8 -12.03 -3.80 7.09
N ALA A 9 -12.67 -4.43 6.10
CA ALA A 9 -13.29 -5.75 6.22
C ALA A 9 -12.51 -6.88 5.52
N GLY A 10 -11.59 -6.55 4.61
CA GLY A 10 -10.90 -7.56 3.78
C GLY A 10 -10.04 -8.52 4.58
N ARG A 11 -9.45 -8.05 5.68
CA ARG A 11 -8.58 -8.87 6.53
C ARG A 11 -9.30 -10.09 7.12
N SER A 12 -10.52 -9.95 7.58
CA SER A 12 -11.32 -11.06 8.11
C SER A 12 -11.65 -12.10 7.04
N ARG A 13 -11.55 -11.72 5.77
CA ARG A 13 -11.78 -12.58 4.60
C ARG A 13 -10.48 -13.11 3.97
N GLY A 14 -9.34 -12.95 4.66
CA GLY A 14 -8.03 -13.41 4.16
C GLY A 14 -7.44 -12.56 3.03
N LEU A 15 -7.97 -11.36 2.77
CA LEU A 15 -7.42 -10.47 1.75
C LEU A 15 -6.19 -9.72 2.30
N ILE A 16 -5.10 -9.76 1.56
CA ILE A 16 -3.88 -9.00 1.84
C ILE A 16 -3.79 -7.86 0.82
N GLN A 17 -3.91 -6.62 1.30
CA GLN A 17 -3.76 -5.43 0.46
C GLN A 17 -2.36 -4.86 0.61
N ILE A 18 -1.72 -4.55 -0.50
CA ILE A 18 -0.41 -3.90 -0.54
C ILE A 18 -0.52 -2.63 -1.39
N PRO A 19 -0.93 -1.50 -0.79
CA PRO A 19 -1.01 -0.24 -1.52
C PRO A 19 0.39 0.35 -1.73
N LEU A 20 0.66 0.79 -2.94
CA LEU A 20 1.83 1.56 -3.30
C LEU A 20 1.41 3.00 -3.56
N ILE A 21 1.94 3.92 -2.79
CA ILE A 21 1.61 5.34 -2.88
C ILE A 21 2.88 6.19 -2.95
N GLN A 22 2.82 7.31 -3.63
CA GLN A 22 3.93 8.27 -3.70
C GLN A 22 3.90 9.29 -2.55
N SER A 23 2.70 9.65 -2.09
CA SER A 23 2.49 10.58 -0.98
C SER A 23 1.16 10.35 -0.30
N PHE A 24 1.03 10.82 0.93
CA PHE A 24 -0.25 10.80 1.64
C PHE A 24 -1.31 11.69 0.99
N GLY A 25 -0.90 12.79 0.35
CA GLY A 25 -1.82 13.65 -0.40
C GLY A 25 -2.52 12.95 -1.56
N GLN A 26 -1.95 11.88 -2.11
CA GLN A 26 -2.66 11.05 -3.11
C GLN A 26 -3.83 10.29 -2.49
N LEU A 27 -3.68 9.81 -1.27
CA LEU A 27 -4.78 9.14 -0.56
C LEU A 27 -5.92 10.13 -0.27
N GLU A 28 -5.58 11.30 0.23
CA GLU A 28 -6.55 12.36 0.53
C GLU A 28 -7.31 12.80 -0.71
N LYS A 29 -6.60 13.02 -1.82
CA LYS A 29 -7.21 13.41 -3.10
C LYS A 29 -8.21 12.35 -3.62
N ASN A 30 -7.87 11.06 -3.51
CA ASN A 30 -8.66 9.99 -4.11
C ASN A 30 -9.77 9.48 -3.17
N TYR A 31 -9.52 9.48 -1.87
CA TYR A 31 -10.41 8.85 -0.87
C TYR A 31 -10.93 9.84 0.18
N LYS A 32 -10.67 11.14 0.01
CA LYS A 32 -10.97 12.19 0.99
C LYS A 32 -10.26 11.91 2.33
N THR A 33 -10.40 12.82 3.28
CA THR A 33 -9.73 12.72 4.60
C THR A 33 -10.16 11.47 5.39
N SER A 34 -11.41 11.05 5.28
CA SER A 34 -11.92 9.87 5.97
C SER A 34 -11.33 8.58 5.41
N GLY A 35 -11.30 8.41 4.09
CA GLY A 35 -10.76 7.23 3.45
C GLY A 35 -9.24 7.11 3.59
N GLU A 36 -8.51 8.23 3.51
CA GLU A 36 -7.09 8.28 3.84
C GLU A 36 -6.82 7.74 5.24
N LYS A 37 -7.59 8.19 6.23
CA LYS A 37 -7.46 7.75 7.61
C LYS A 37 -7.72 6.26 7.77
N ILE A 38 -8.79 5.73 7.18
CA ILE A 38 -9.11 4.31 7.22
C ILE A 38 -7.97 3.47 6.64
N ILE A 39 -7.41 3.85 5.48
CA ILE A 39 -6.31 3.13 4.85
C ILE A 39 -5.07 3.14 5.75
N LYS A 40 -4.73 4.28 6.36
CA LYS A 40 -3.59 4.40 7.27
C LYS A 40 -3.78 3.58 8.55
N ASP A 41 -4.95 3.64 9.16
CA ASP A 41 -5.25 2.96 10.42
C ASP A 41 -5.31 1.43 10.24
N CYS A 42 -5.69 0.95 9.07
CA CYS A 42 -5.70 -0.48 8.75
C CYS A 42 -4.33 -1.03 8.35
N ALA A 43 -3.36 -0.18 8.01
CA ALA A 43 -2.03 -0.60 7.59
C ALA A 43 -1.17 -1.03 8.79
N GLN A 44 -1.01 -2.33 8.99
CA GLN A 44 -0.18 -2.87 10.08
C GLN A 44 1.31 -2.83 9.83
N ASN A 45 1.69 -2.82 8.57
CA ASN A 45 3.07 -2.75 8.10
C ASN A 45 3.17 -1.59 7.11
N ALA A 46 4.18 -0.75 7.28
CA ALA A 46 4.49 0.32 6.35
C ALA A 46 5.99 0.32 6.04
N ILE A 47 6.32 0.36 4.76
CA ILE A 47 7.68 0.52 4.28
C ILE A 47 7.76 1.90 3.63
N LEU A 48 8.54 2.77 4.24
CA LEU A 48 8.64 4.18 3.87
C LEU A 48 10.05 4.49 3.40
N GLY A 49 10.17 5.08 2.24
CA GLY A 49 11.48 5.44 1.70
C GLY A 49 11.38 6.29 0.45
N TRP A 50 12.46 7.00 0.16
CA TRP A 50 12.61 7.78 -1.05
C TRP A 50 11.51 8.81 -1.30
N LEU A 51 11.16 9.50 -0.23
CA LEU A 51 10.14 10.55 -0.28
C LEU A 51 10.67 11.78 -1.00
N ALA A 52 9.78 12.48 -1.70
CA ALA A 52 10.13 13.74 -2.35
C ALA A 52 10.63 14.77 -1.31
N PRO A 53 11.71 15.54 -1.60
CA PRO A 53 12.33 16.42 -0.63
C PRO A 53 11.43 17.56 -0.15
N LEU A 54 10.47 17.99 -0.98
CA LEU A 54 9.52 19.05 -0.66
C LEU A 54 8.17 18.52 -0.13
N SER A 55 8.06 17.24 0.13
CA SER A 55 6.82 16.63 0.60
C SER A 55 6.67 16.83 2.12
N ASP A 56 5.51 17.25 2.56
CA ASP A 56 5.10 17.31 3.98
C ASP A 56 5.10 15.92 4.63
N THR A 57 5.12 14.86 3.81
CA THR A 57 5.22 13.48 4.27
C THR A 57 6.47 13.25 5.12
N ASN A 58 7.59 13.99 4.85
CA ASN A 58 8.81 13.88 5.64
C ASN A 58 8.60 14.36 7.08
N ASP A 59 7.88 15.46 7.27
CA ASP A 59 7.60 16.03 8.59
C ASP A 59 6.60 15.15 9.35
N ASN A 60 5.58 14.66 8.65
CA ASN A 60 4.61 13.73 9.21
C ASN A 60 5.29 12.41 9.64
N LEU A 61 6.18 11.88 8.81
CA LEU A 61 6.94 10.67 9.14
C LEU A 61 7.83 10.87 10.35
N SER A 62 8.55 12.00 10.44
CA SER A 62 9.38 12.32 11.61
C SER A 62 8.56 12.33 12.91
N LYS A 63 7.35 12.88 12.87
CA LYS A 63 6.41 12.86 14.02
C LYS A 63 5.92 11.45 14.34
N MET A 64 5.60 10.66 13.33
CA MET A 64 5.14 9.26 13.50
C MET A 64 6.21 8.35 14.10
N LEU A 65 7.49 8.60 13.79
CA LEU A 65 8.62 7.87 14.36
C LEU A 65 8.83 8.15 15.85
N GLY A 66 8.31 9.26 16.35
CA GLY A 66 8.41 9.67 17.74
C GLY A 66 9.76 10.24 18.12
N ASN A 67 9.99 10.36 19.42
CA ASN A 67 11.17 10.98 20.01
C ASN A 67 12.00 9.95 20.79
N GLN A 68 13.30 10.19 20.84
CA GLN A 68 14.23 9.51 21.73
C GLN A 68 14.74 10.48 22.79
N THR A 69 15.00 10.00 23.99
CA THR A 69 15.63 10.80 25.03
C THR A 69 17.14 10.80 24.83
N VAL A 70 17.70 11.98 24.69
CA VAL A 70 19.16 12.18 24.52
C VAL A 70 19.68 12.93 25.73
N SER A 71 20.77 12.44 26.33
CA SER A 71 21.47 13.20 27.37
C SER A 71 22.39 14.24 26.74
N SER A 72 22.15 15.49 27.04
CA SER A 72 23.03 16.60 26.68
C SER A 72 23.81 17.04 27.91
N ALA A 73 25.14 17.03 27.80
CA ALA A 73 26.01 17.52 28.87
C ALA A 73 26.54 18.90 28.48
N SER A 74 26.24 19.91 29.28
CA SER A 74 26.91 21.21 29.19
C SER A 74 27.96 21.30 30.28
N VAL A 75 29.17 21.72 29.88
CA VAL A 75 30.28 21.96 30.75
C VAL A 75 30.57 23.46 30.74
N SER A 76 30.31 24.14 31.84
CA SER A 76 30.77 25.51 32.02
C SER A 76 32.07 25.50 32.84
N SER A 77 33.14 26.04 32.26
CA SER A 77 34.44 26.13 32.91
C SER A 77 34.62 27.59 33.38
N GLY A 78 34.54 27.81 34.69
CA GLY A 78 34.96 29.03 35.33
C GLY A 78 36.40 28.87 35.88
N LYS A 79 37.04 30.00 36.29
CA LYS A 79 38.46 30.00 36.75
C LYS A 79 38.75 29.06 37.93
N ASP A 80 37.72 28.72 38.74
CA ASP A 80 37.87 27.87 39.94
C ASP A 80 36.84 26.76 40.12
N SER A 81 35.92 26.55 39.16
CA SER A 81 34.96 25.50 39.24
C SER A 81 34.53 24.94 37.88
N LYS A 82 34.49 23.61 37.75
CA LYS A 82 33.93 22.91 36.60
C LYS A 82 32.55 22.38 36.99
N ASN A 83 31.50 23.05 36.52
CA ASN A 83 30.15 22.52 36.69
C ASN A 83 29.75 21.73 35.45
N ARG A 84 29.35 20.48 35.65
CA ARG A 84 28.82 19.60 34.63
C ARG A 84 27.32 19.43 34.88
N THR A 85 26.52 19.99 34.02
CA THR A 85 25.06 19.79 34.06
C THR A 85 24.67 18.78 32.99
N ILE A 86 23.99 17.70 33.38
CA ILE A 86 23.44 16.72 32.48
C ILE A 86 21.95 17.00 32.37
N GLN A 87 21.49 17.33 31.17
CA GLN A 87 20.10 17.56 30.89
C GLN A 87 19.60 16.50 29.90
N MET A 88 18.46 15.89 30.22
CA MET A 88 17.79 14.96 29.31
C MET A 88 16.80 15.74 28.45
N THR A 89 16.95 15.63 27.14
CA THR A 89 16.10 16.34 26.18
C THR A 89 15.52 15.36 25.18
N GLY A 90 14.22 15.49 24.89
CA GLY A 90 13.57 14.73 23.82
C GLY A 90 14.03 15.22 22.45
N LYS A 91 14.55 14.32 21.61
CA LYS A 91 14.93 14.62 20.23
C LYS A 91 14.18 13.67 19.29
N ALA A 92 13.73 14.16 18.13
CA ALA A 92 13.11 13.31 17.13
C ALA A 92 14.02 12.11 16.81
N LEU A 93 13.45 10.88 16.77
CA LEU A 93 14.20 9.67 16.45
C LEU A 93 14.93 9.80 15.10
N MET A 94 14.23 10.34 14.10
CA MET A 94 14.81 10.81 12.84
C MET A 94 14.24 12.18 12.51
N SER A 95 15.11 13.17 12.28
CA SER A 95 14.67 14.49 11.83
C SER A 95 14.16 14.42 10.39
N PRO A 96 13.29 15.36 9.96
CA PRO A 96 12.86 15.44 8.56
C PRO A 96 14.03 15.55 7.58
N GLN A 97 15.10 16.24 7.98
CA GLN A 97 16.32 16.37 7.19
C GLN A 97 17.05 15.03 7.02
N ALA A 98 17.12 14.22 8.09
CA ALA A 98 17.73 12.89 8.02
C ALA A 98 16.92 11.93 7.15
N ILE A 99 15.59 12.08 7.13
CA ILE A 99 14.69 11.30 6.26
C ILE A 99 14.91 11.70 4.80
N ARG A 100 14.99 13.00 4.49
CA ARG A 100 15.27 13.51 3.13
C ARG A 100 16.65 13.09 2.62
N ALA A 101 17.64 13.03 3.50
CA ALA A 101 19.02 12.65 3.18
C ALA A 101 19.24 11.12 3.13
N MET A 102 18.19 10.33 3.28
CA MET A 102 18.30 8.87 3.31
C MET A 102 18.78 8.33 1.95
N PRO A 103 19.87 7.53 1.91
CA PRO A 103 20.41 7.01 0.66
C PRO A 103 19.43 6.10 -0.07
N LYS A 104 19.56 6.03 -1.39
CA LYS A 104 18.77 5.13 -2.23
C LYS A 104 18.90 3.68 -1.76
N GLY A 105 17.77 2.96 -1.73
CA GLY A 105 17.70 1.59 -1.26
C GLY A 105 17.55 1.45 0.25
N HIS A 106 17.57 2.55 1.00
CA HIS A 106 17.25 2.53 2.42
C HIS A 106 15.80 2.89 2.66
N TYR A 107 15.18 2.19 3.59
CA TYR A 107 13.77 2.33 3.94
C TYR A 107 13.60 2.28 5.45
N ILE A 108 12.51 2.83 5.92
CA ILE A 108 12.07 2.73 7.30
C ILE A 108 10.90 1.74 7.31
N LEU A 109 11.09 0.62 8.02
CA LEU A 109 10.05 -0.36 8.26
C LEU A 109 9.36 -0.03 9.57
N MET A 110 8.06 0.17 9.51
CA MET A 110 7.18 0.32 10.67
C MET A 110 6.23 -0.87 10.71
N LYS A 111 6.15 -1.53 11.85
CA LYS A 111 5.24 -2.67 12.06
C LYS A 111 4.60 -2.53 13.43
N SER A 112 3.31 -2.82 13.52
CA SER A 112 2.59 -2.83 14.79
C SER A 112 3.27 -3.76 15.80
N GLY A 113 3.54 -3.27 17.01
CA GLY A 113 4.20 -4.01 18.07
C GLY A 113 5.74 -4.07 18.00
N LEU A 114 6.36 -3.40 17.02
CA LEU A 114 7.83 -3.31 16.89
C LEU A 114 8.29 -1.86 16.78
N TYR A 115 9.53 -1.61 17.22
CA TYR A 115 10.16 -0.31 17.00
C TYR A 115 10.46 -0.10 15.51
N PRO A 116 10.36 1.14 15.03
CA PRO A 116 10.75 1.48 13.67
C PRO A 116 12.19 1.07 13.38
N THR A 117 12.42 0.40 12.26
CA THR A 117 13.74 -0.13 11.90
C THR A 117 14.16 0.39 10.54
N LYS A 118 15.40 0.88 10.44
CA LYS A 118 16.00 1.25 9.16
C LYS A 118 16.53 -0.01 8.48
N ILE A 119 16.06 -0.28 7.27
CA ILE A 119 16.46 -1.44 6.46
C ILE A 119 17.07 -1.01 5.14
N LYS A 120 17.91 -1.85 4.57
CA LYS A 120 18.44 -1.71 3.21
C LYS A 120 17.83 -2.82 2.36
N ILE A 121 17.16 -2.44 1.28
CA ILE A 121 16.61 -3.38 0.31
C ILE A 121 17.41 -3.27 -0.97
N GLU A 122 17.99 -4.36 -1.40
CA GLU A 122 18.70 -4.43 -2.67
C GLU A 122 17.70 -4.47 -3.84
N ARG A 123 18.12 -3.92 -4.97
CA ARG A 123 17.29 -3.98 -6.18
C ARG A 123 17.18 -5.42 -6.66
N TYR A 124 16.01 -5.79 -7.15
CA TYR A 124 15.80 -7.11 -7.73
C TYR A 124 16.79 -7.41 -8.88
N THR A 125 17.23 -6.38 -9.62
CA THR A 125 18.22 -6.52 -10.71
C THR A 125 19.63 -6.88 -10.23
N THR A 126 19.96 -6.61 -8.97
CA THR A 126 21.25 -6.95 -8.36
C THR A 126 21.21 -8.24 -7.53
N THR A 127 20.01 -8.72 -7.22
CA THR A 127 19.83 -9.91 -6.40
C THR A 127 19.91 -11.15 -7.28
N LYS A 128 20.93 -11.99 -7.06
CA LYS A 128 21.12 -13.25 -7.82
C LYS A 128 19.96 -14.24 -7.66
N ALA A 129 19.06 -14.00 -6.70
CA ALA A 129 17.88 -14.85 -6.48
C ALA A 129 16.82 -14.78 -7.59
N ILE A 130 16.82 -13.68 -8.36
CA ILE A 130 15.97 -13.51 -9.54
C ILE A 130 16.90 -13.47 -10.73
N GLN A 131 17.16 -14.60 -11.34
CA GLN A 131 17.77 -14.66 -12.67
C GLN A 131 16.69 -14.16 -13.64
N ILE A 132 16.82 -12.89 -14.04
CA ILE A 132 16.15 -12.41 -15.23
C ILE A 132 17.01 -12.95 -16.37
N ASP A 133 16.71 -14.16 -16.81
CA ASP A 133 17.21 -14.64 -18.07
C ASP A 133 16.83 -13.64 -19.16
N LYS A 134 17.61 -13.64 -20.23
CA LYS A 134 17.53 -12.72 -21.37
C LYS A 134 16.13 -12.11 -21.58
N PRO A 135 16.05 -10.81 -21.94
CA PRO A 135 14.75 -10.22 -22.21
C PRO A 135 13.99 -11.14 -23.16
N TYR A 136 12.79 -11.56 -22.74
CA TYR A 136 11.91 -12.35 -23.57
C TYR A 136 11.63 -11.53 -24.83
N THR A 137 12.31 -11.85 -25.90
CA THR A 137 11.92 -11.41 -27.23
C THR A 137 10.66 -12.17 -27.53
N MET A 138 9.51 -11.47 -27.50
CA MET A 138 8.31 -12.04 -28.10
C MET A 138 8.69 -12.37 -29.56
N GLU A 139 8.91 -13.65 -29.83
CA GLU A 139 8.77 -14.13 -31.20
C GLU A 139 7.37 -13.67 -31.61
N GLU A 140 7.26 -13.05 -32.80
CA GLU A 140 5.96 -12.66 -33.34
C GLU A 140 5.07 -13.91 -33.27
N GLN A 141 4.21 -13.94 -32.24
CA GLN A 141 3.22 -15.00 -32.20
C GLN A 141 2.36 -14.80 -33.42
N PRO A 142 2.21 -15.83 -34.27
CA PRO A 142 1.30 -15.74 -35.39
C PRO A 142 -0.04 -15.28 -34.81
N TYR A 143 -0.58 -14.20 -35.36
CA TYR A 143 -1.87 -13.70 -34.96
C TYR A 143 -2.85 -14.87 -34.97
N HIS A 144 -3.15 -15.39 -33.82
CA HIS A 144 -4.27 -16.32 -33.71
C HIS A 144 -5.52 -15.52 -33.98
N THR A 145 -6.13 -15.78 -35.12
CA THR A 145 -7.45 -15.26 -35.40
C THR A 145 -8.33 -15.78 -34.26
N ILE A 146 -8.69 -14.89 -33.35
CA ILE A 146 -9.61 -15.26 -32.26
C ILE A 146 -10.97 -15.41 -32.95
N GLU A 147 -11.38 -16.64 -33.21
CA GLU A 147 -12.74 -16.91 -33.59
C GLU A 147 -13.61 -16.62 -32.38
N TYR A 148 -14.26 -15.50 -32.40
CA TYR A 148 -15.29 -15.19 -31.41
C TYR A 148 -16.44 -16.18 -31.62
N ALA A 149 -16.82 -16.89 -30.56
CA ALA A 149 -18.01 -17.73 -30.60
C ALA A 149 -19.18 -16.90 -31.10
N ASN A 150 -19.80 -17.36 -32.19
CA ASN A 150 -20.97 -16.69 -32.74
C ASN A 150 -22.06 -16.71 -31.65
N ARG A 151 -22.53 -15.52 -31.26
CA ARG A 151 -23.54 -15.37 -30.22
C ARG A 151 -24.76 -16.21 -30.48
N ASP A 152 -25.19 -16.25 -31.72
CA ASP A 152 -26.41 -16.95 -32.12
C ASP A 152 -26.25 -18.47 -32.07
N GLU A 153 -25.07 -18.99 -32.45
CA GLU A 153 -24.73 -20.42 -32.27
C GLU A 153 -24.65 -20.80 -30.81
N PHE A 154 -24.08 -19.93 -29.98
CA PHE A 154 -24.00 -20.15 -28.53
C PHE A 154 -25.39 -20.16 -27.89
N ILE A 155 -26.27 -19.23 -28.25
CA ILE A 155 -27.67 -19.20 -27.79
C ILE A 155 -28.41 -20.47 -28.25
N CYS A 156 -28.28 -20.86 -29.52
CA CYS A 156 -28.88 -22.12 -30.03
C CYS A 156 -28.38 -23.34 -29.28
N SER A 157 -27.07 -23.39 -28.94
CA SER A 157 -26.49 -24.51 -28.18
C SER A 157 -27.05 -24.60 -26.75
N ILE A 158 -27.22 -23.45 -26.10
CA ILE A 158 -27.85 -23.36 -24.78
C ILE A 158 -29.31 -23.76 -24.82
N GLN A 159 -30.07 -23.25 -25.82
CA GLN A 159 -31.49 -23.59 -26.00
C GLN A 159 -31.68 -25.09 -26.29
N ALA A 160 -30.80 -25.70 -27.10
CA ALA A 160 -30.86 -27.12 -27.38
C ALA A 160 -30.57 -27.99 -26.13
N LYS A 161 -29.67 -27.50 -25.25
CA LYS A 161 -29.25 -28.27 -24.07
C LYS A 161 -30.15 -28.04 -22.84
N TYR A 162 -30.74 -26.87 -22.71
CA TYR A 162 -31.47 -26.43 -21.52
C TYR A 162 -32.85 -25.82 -21.82
N GLY A 163 -33.30 -25.83 -23.08
CA GLY A 163 -34.47 -25.11 -23.57
C GLY A 163 -35.77 -25.37 -22.81
N THR A 164 -35.95 -26.58 -22.30
CA THR A 164 -37.12 -26.94 -21.46
C THR A 164 -37.08 -26.35 -20.05
N LYS A 165 -35.86 -26.06 -19.52
CA LYS A 165 -35.70 -25.44 -18.19
C LYS A 165 -35.82 -23.92 -18.21
N LEU A 166 -35.34 -23.29 -19.29
CA LEU A 166 -35.39 -21.83 -19.41
C LEU A 166 -36.80 -21.29 -19.62
N GLN A 167 -37.67 -22.02 -20.32
CA GLN A 167 -39.08 -21.63 -20.46
C GLN A 167 -39.81 -21.61 -19.11
N ASN A 168 -39.50 -22.56 -18.23
CA ASN A 168 -40.11 -22.63 -16.91
C ASN A 168 -39.58 -21.52 -15.98
N GLU A 169 -38.35 -21.06 -16.17
CA GLU A 169 -37.75 -19.96 -15.39
C GLU A 169 -38.21 -18.58 -15.90
N GLU A 170 -38.39 -18.40 -17.21
CA GLU A 170 -38.98 -17.16 -17.76
C GLU A 170 -40.43 -16.96 -17.33
N ASP A 171 -41.20 -18.03 -17.26
CA ASP A 171 -42.57 -17.97 -16.75
C ASP A 171 -42.62 -17.68 -15.24
N SER A 172 -41.63 -18.19 -14.51
CA SER A 172 -41.47 -17.90 -13.07
C SER A 172 -41.04 -16.44 -12.82
N LEU A 173 -40.15 -15.90 -13.63
CA LEU A 173 -39.73 -14.49 -13.58
C LEU A 173 -40.83 -13.53 -13.97
N LYS A 174 -41.69 -13.88 -14.91
CA LYS A 174 -42.89 -13.09 -15.27
C LYS A 174 -43.91 -13.02 -14.13
N ILE A 175 -44.04 -14.10 -13.36
CA ILE A 175 -44.91 -14.15 -12.18
C ILE A 175 -44.39 -13.26 -11.05
N ILE A 176 -43.06 -13.23 -10.86
CA ILE A 176 -42.41 -12.38 -9.82
C ILE A 176 -42.57 -10.90 -10.19
N ASN A 177 -42.31 -10.53 -11.44
CA ASN A 177 -42.45 -9.14 -11.90
C ASN A 177 -43.89 -8.65 -11.98
N ALA A 178 -44.88 -9.54 -11.99
CA ALA A 178 -46.31 -9.19 -11.94
C ALA A 178 -46.83 -9.00 -10.51
N ALA A 179 -46.08 -9.45 -9.51
CA ALA A 179 -46.48 -9.33 -8.09
C ALA A 179 -45.96 -8.01 -7.42
N ASP A 180 -45.12 -7.26 -8.12
CA ASP A 180 -44.54 -5.99 -7.62
C ASP A 180 -45.26 -4.73 -8.14
N TYR A 181 -46.49 -4.85 -8.66
CA TYR A 181 -47.33 -3.72 -9.05
C TYR A 181 -48.65 -3.68 -8.26
#